data_f47628319d6ad3651ebd6082678ada44
#
_entry.id   f47628319d6ad3651ebd6082678ada44
#
_cell.length_a   1.000
_cell.length_b   1.000
_cell.length_c   1.000
_cell.angle_alpha   90.00
_cell.angle_beta   90.00
_cell.angle_gamma   90.00
#
_symmetry.space_group_name_H-M   'P 1'
#
loop_
_entity.id
_entity.type
_entity.pdbx_description
1 polymer ?
#
loop_
_entity_poly.entity_id
_entity_poly.type
_entity_poly.pdbx_seq_one_letter_code
_entity_poly.pdbx_strand_id
1 'polypeptide(L)'
;MRIAAGLIFASTVSLLASGSVWAQTPPAKGAASPPAAAPAAQAAPAPAAAAAPASAQPAQPARAACNIPGALGVGRTVEIDTTGGPGFGFEHFKQLDFLRDKEVVLTFDDGPWPLNTPAVLKALADECTTGIFFSIGKHATYYPEIIKQVYASGHTVGTHTWSHATLTNKKLTEDQRKEEIEKGFSAVKWALGGVSPSPFFRFPALQHPPEMVTYLGDRNIAMFSCDLDSFDFKARNAQAVIDVTMKKLDKLGKGIILMHDFHKHTAEALPDLLKKLKAGGYKVVAMKAKAPVQTIAKYDEDVIKDAKLPTVSSRPVSSVVQTISE
;
A
#
# COMPACT_ATOMS: atom_id res chain seq x y z
N MET A 1 -21.86 -9.20 61.48
CA MET A 1 -22.40 -8.04 62.22
C MET A 1 -21.63 -6.82 61.88
N ARG A 2 -22.15 -5.99 61.02
CA ARG A 2 -22.17 -4.50 60.96
C ARG A 2 -22.60 -4.08 59.57
N ILE A 3 -23.78 -3.49 59.54
CA ILE A 3 -24.52 -2.87 58.47
C ILE A 3 -24.08 -1.41 58.38
N ALA A 4 -23.93 -0.85 57.18
CA ALA A 4 -24.09 0.57 56.89
C ALA A 4 -24.31 0.69 55.36
N ALA A 5 -25.50 0.86 54.90
CA ALA A 5 -26.34 2.07 54.82
C ALA A 5 -25.89 2.97 53.62
N GLY A 6 -26.78 3.00 52.66
CA GLY A 6 -26.72 3.70 51.41
C GLY A 6 -26.92 5.22 51.51
N LEU A 7 -26.66 5.90 50.38
CA LEU A 7 -27.17 7.25 50.09
C LEU A 7 -27.48 7.33 48.60
N ILE A 8 -28.78 7.46 48.35
CA ILE A 8 -29.39 7.75 47.07
C ILE A 8 -29.41 9.30 46.94
N PHE A 9 -28.78 9.86 45.93
CA PHE A 9 -29.01 11.28 45.54
C PHE A 9 -29.90 11.29 44.31
N ALA A 10 -31.13 11.76 44.51
CA ALA A 10 -32.04 12.11 43.46
C ALA A 10 -31.77 13.59 43.04
N SER A 11 -31.43 13.84 41.80
CA SER A 11 -31.35 15.17 41.26
C SER A 11 -32.54 15.44 40.34
N THR A 12 -33.37 16.38 40.79
CA THR A 12 -34.52 16.91 40.08
C THR A 12 -34.07 17.79 38.91
N VAL A 13 -34.59 17.51 37.72
CA VAL A 13 -34.45 18.34 36.54
C VAL A 13 -35.59 19.34 36.50
N SER A 14 -35.26 20.63 36.57
CA SER A 14 -36.21 21.73 36.35
C SER A 14 -36.20 22.14 34.87
N LEU A 15 -37.33 21.99 34.22
CA LEU A 15 -37.59 22.57 32.89
C LEU A 15 -37.92 24.07 33.03
N LEU A 16 -37.09 24.88 32.39
CA LEU A 16 -37.42 26.29 32.12
C LEU A 16 -37.79 26.41 30.64
N ALA A 17 -39.07 26.69 30.41
CA ALA A 17 -39.62 27.07 29.11
C ALA A 17 -39.34 28.54 28.83
N SER A 18 -38.57 28.85 27.80
CA SER A 18 -38.34 30.20 27.27
C SER A 18 -39.18 30.41 26.01
N GLY A 19 -40.24 31.19 26.11
CA GLY A 19 -41.06 31.57 24.98
C GLY A 19 -40.36 32.65 24.14
N SER A 20 -40.24 32.42 22.84
CA SER A 20 -39.74 33.38 21.87
C SER A 20 -40.89 34.19 21.31
N VAL A 21 -40.87 35.51 21.57
CA VAL A 21 -41.80 36.49 20.99
C VAL A 21 -41.34 36.86 19.59
N TRP A 22 -42.21 36.65 18.60
CA TRP A 22 -42.02 37.11 17.22
C TRP A 22 -42.33 38.58 17.11
N ALA A 23 -41.32 39.43 16.85
CA ALA A 23 -41.52 40.82 16.49
C ALA A 23 -41.71 40.91 14.95
N GLN A 24 -42.86 41.40 14.53
CA GLN A 24 -43.16 41.72 13.14
C GLN A 24 -42.59 43.08 12.78
N THR A 25 -41.76 43.18 11.75
CA THR A 25 -41.29 44.41 11.14
C THR A 25 -42.26 44.85 10.00
N PRO A 26 -42.55 46.14 9.86
CA PRO A 26 -43.41 46.66 8.83
C PRO A 26 -42.70 46.75 7.45
N PRO A 27 -43.45 46.78 6.31
CA PRO A 27 -42.89 46.74 4.97
C PRO A 27 -42.24 48.09 4.60
N ALA A 28 -40.98 48.03 4.10
CA ALA A 28 -40.30 49.17 3.52
C ALA A 28 -40.79 49.45 2.08
N LYS A 29 -41.10 50.70 1.80
CA LYS A 29 -41.47 51.23 0.50
C LYS A 29 -40.34 51.15 -0.52
N GLY A 30 -40.73 50.89 -1.75
CA GLY A 30 -40.01 50.73 -2.99
C GLY A 30 -38.69 51.51 -3.17
N ALA A 31 -37.68 50.75 -3.60
CA ALA A 31 -36.52 51.29 -4.27
C ALA A 31 -36.42 50.70 -5.69
N ALA A 32 -36.15 51.58 -6.64
CA ALA A 32 -36.15 51.32 -8.07
C ALA A 32 -35.09 50.26 -8.47
N SER A 33 -35.45 49.44 -9.44
CA SER A 33 -34.55 48.44 -10.05
C SER A 33 -33.38 49.13 -10.79
N PRO A 34 -32.15 48.64 -10.64
CA PRO A 34 -31.03 49.06 -11.52
C PRO A 34 -31.16 48.42 -12.90
N PRO A 35 -30.56 49.02 -13.95
CA PRO A 35 -30.68 48.55 -15.33
C PRO A 35 -29.94 47.21 -15.52
N ALA A 36 -30.49 46.38 -16.42
CA ALA A 36 -29.99 45.06 -16.76
C ALA A 36 -28.55 45.14 -17.26
N ALA A 37 -27.64 44.38 -16.63
CA ALA A 37 -26.29 44.17 -17.10
C ALA A 37 -26.31 43.30 -18.38
N ALA A 38 -25.52 43.68 -19.36
CA ALA A 38 -25.32 42.96 -20.60
C ALA A 38 -24.70 41.54 -20.31
N PRO A 39 -25.02 40.53 -21.13
CA PRO A 39 -24.49 39.18 -20.91
C PRO A 39 -22.98 39.17 -21.10
N ALA A 40 -22.27 38.72 -20.07
CA ALA A 40 -20.85 38.46 -20.14
C ALA A 40 -20.59 37.31 -21.15
N ALA A 41 -19.75 37.57 -22.13
CA ALA A 41 -19.29 36.56 -23.07
C ALA A 41 -18.65 35.40 -22.32
N GLN A 42 -19.21 34.21 -22.42
CA GLN A 42 -18.60 32.98 -21.94
C GLN A 42 -17.31 32.73 -22.74
N ALA A 43 -16.18 32.75 -22.03
CA ALA A 43 -14.92 32.34 -22.62
C ALA A 43 -15.03 30.83 -22.94
N ALA A 44 -14.69 30.47 -24.18
CA ALA A 44 -14.66 29.08 -24.62
C ALA A 44 -13.64 28.30 -23.74
N PRO A 45 -13.94 27.05 -23.37
CA PRO A 45 -12.97 26.22 -22.64
C PRO A 45 -11.73 26.01 -23.50
N ALA A 46 -10.56 26.21 -22.89
CA ALA A 46 -9.29 25.90 -23.53
C ALA A 46 -9.27 24.42 -23.95
N PRO A 47 -8.69 24.07 -25.11
CA PRO A 47 -8.62 22.69 -25.55
C PRO A 47 -7.83 21.88 -24.52
N ALA A 48 -8.44 20.80 -24.02
CA ALA A 48 -7.77 19.83 -23.19
C ALA A 48 -6.51 19.35 -23.91
N ALA A 49 -5.35 19.49 -23.27
CA ALA A 49 -4.10 18.96 -23.80
C ALA A 49 -4.29 17.46 -24.01
N ALA A 50 -4.19 17.01 -25.26
CA ALA A 50 -4.25 15.60 -25.60
C ALA A 50 -3.15 14.88 -24.83
N ALA A 51 -3.54 13.94 -23.95
CA ALA A 51 -2.61 13.06 -23.29
C ALA A 51 -1.79 12.33 -24.36
N ALA A 52 -0.48 12.44 -24.30
CA ALA A 52 0.41 11.68 -25.15
C ALA A 52 0.08 10.18 -25.02
N PRO A 53 0.11 9.39 -26.10
CA PRO A 53 -0.16 7.97 -26.01
C PRO A 53 0.82 7.33 -25.03
N ALA A 54 0.31 6.67 -24.01
CA ALA A 54 1.11 5.90 -23.08
C ALA A 54 1.93 4.90 -23.87
N SER A 55 3.26 5.02 -23.84
CA SER A 55 4.16 4.05 -24.44
C SER A 55 3.85 2.68 -23.81
N ALA A 56 3.52 1.69 -24.63
CA ALA A 56 3.21 0.35 -24.15
C ALA A 56 4.41 -0.19 -23.38
N GLN A 57 4.28 -0.27 -22.05
CA GLN A 57 5.29 -0.91 -21.22
C GLN A 57 5.30 -2.43 -21.48
N PRO A 58 6.48 -3.07 -21.41
CA PRO A 58 6.54 -4.52 -21.48
C PRO A 58 5.58 -5.12 -20.46
N ALA A 59 4.74 -6.04 -20.88
CA ALA A 59 3.90 -6.79 -19.97
C ALA A 59 4.77 -7.47 -18.91
N GLN A 60 4.31 -7.50 -17.66
CA GLN A 60 5.00 -8.25 -16.60
C GLN A 60 5.30 -9.67 -17.11
N PRO A 61 6.51 -10.20 -16.91
CA PRO A 61 6.86 -11.53 -17.33
C PRO A 61 5.78 -12.53 -16.89
N ALA A 62 5.32 -13.35 -17.84
CA ALA A 62 4.46 -14.46 -17.47
C ALA A 62 5.23 -15.36 -16.51
N ARG A 63 4.62 -15.71 -15.40
CA ARG A 63 5.23 -16.64 -14.46
C ARG A 63 5.56 -17.93 -15.19
N ALA A 64 6.76 -18.46 -14.96
CA ALA A 64 7.16 -19.74 -15.52
C ALA A 64 6.11 -20.82 -15.16
N ALA A 65 5.77 -21.67 -16.12
CA ALA A 65 4.87 -22.79 -15.86
C ALA A 65 5.48 -23.64 -14.74
N CYS A 66 4.73 -23.80 -13.67
CA CYS A 66 5.17 -24.58 -12.53
C CYS A 66 4.52 -25.97 -12.61
N ASN A 67 5.35 -27.00 -12.68
CA ASN A 67 4.92 -28.38 -12.84
C ASN A 67 5.20 -29.22 -11.57
N ILE A 68 5.09 -28.63 -10.40
CA ILE A 68 5.27 -29.35 -9.13
C ILE A 68 3.91 -29.99 -8.74
N PRO A 69 3.82 -31.34 -8.77
CA PRO A 69 2.59 -32.02 -8.43
C PRO A 69 2.16 -31.70 -6.99
N GLY A 70 0.89 -31.36 -6.82
CA GLY A 70 0.33 -31.06 -5.50
C GLY A 70 0.78 -29.76 -4.87
N ALA A 71 1.44 -28.85 -5.62
CA ALA A 71 1.72 -27.51 -5.14
C ALA A 71 0.44 -26.71 -4.86
N LEU A 72 0.51 -25.71 -3.97
CA LEU A 72 -0.61 -24.84 -3.65
C LEU A 72 -1.13 -24.07 -4.88
N GLY A 73 -0.21 -23.58 -5.70
CA GLY A 73 -0.53 -22.90 -6.95
C GLY A 73 -1.17 -21.52 -6.75
N VAL A 74 -1.73 -21.02 -7.86
CA VAL A 74 -2.59 -19.84 -7.91
C VAL A 74 -3.98 -20.29 -8.33
N GLY A 75 -4.98 -20.08 -7.46
CA GLY A 75 -6.35 -20.50 -7.72
C GLY A 75 -7.02 -19.70 -8.85
N ARG A 76 -6.80 -18.40 -8.86
CA ARG A 76 -7.19 -17.47 -9.93
C ARG A 76 -6.38 -16.18 -9.88
N THR A 77 -6.38 -15.46 -10.99
CA THR A 77 -5.86 -14.10 -11.08
C THR A 77 -7.02 -13.13 -11.24
N VAL A 78 -6.98 -12.02 -10.52
CA VAL A 78 -7.91 -10.88 -10.69
C VAL A 78 -7.15 -9.69 -11.22
N GLU A 79 -7.75 -8.99 -12.17
CA GLU A 79 -7.26 -7.74 -12.69
C GLU A 79 -7.97 -6.59 -11.99
N ILE A 80 -7.21 -5.59 -11.55
CA ILE A 80 -7.70 -4.45 -10.80
C ILE A 80 -7.64 -3.20 -11.67
N ASP A 81 -8.79 -2.61 -11.93
CA ASP A 81 -8.89 -1.24 -12.40
C ASP A 81 -8.68 -0.30 -11.21
N THR A 82 -7.59 0.44 -11.24
CA THR A 82 -7.20 1.31 -10.12
C THR A 82 -7.75 2.73 -10.22
N THR A 83 -8.64 2.99 -11.20
CA THR A 83 -9.27 4.30 -11.37
C THR A 83 -9.99 4.73 -10.09
N GLY A 84 -9.71 5.95 -9.65
CA GLY A 84 -10.28 6.51 -8.42
C GLY A 84 -9.70 5.93 -7.10
N GLY A 85 -8.65 5.12 -7.16
CA GLY A 85 -7.94 4.61 -5.99
C GLY A 85 -8.77 3.68 -5.10
N PRO A 86 -9.24 2.52 -5.62
CA PRO A 86 -10.01 1.59 -4.80
C PRO A 86 -9.21 1.10 -3.60
N GLY A 87 -9.89 0.88 -2.47
CA GLY A 87 -9.29 0.37 -1.25
C GLY A 87 -9.62 -1.11 -1.01
N PHE A 88 -8.64 -1.90 -0.57
CA PHE A 88 -8.73 -3.33 -0.30
C PHE A 88 -8.31 -3.67 1.13
N GLY A 89 -8.99 -4.65 1.74
CA GLY A 89 -8.73 -5.13 3.09
C GLY A 89 -9.67 -4.53 4.13
N PHE A 90 -10.44 -5.40 4.78
CA PHE A 90 -11.58 -5.00 5.63
C PHE A 90 -11.19 -4.33 6.95
N GLU A 91 -9.92 -4.32 7.32
CA GLU A 91 -9.51 -3.56 8.50
C GLU A 91 -9.85 -2.06 8.32
N HIS A 92 -9.68 -1.51 7.08
CA HIS A 92 -9.94 -0.10 6.78
C HIS A 92 -10.90 0.12 5.60
N PHE A 93 -10.91 -0.76 4.58
CA PHE A 93 -11.68 -0.60 3.35
C PHE A 93 -12.72 -1.70 3.20
N LYS A 94 -13.98 -1.40 3.53
CA LYS A 94 -15.05 -2.40 3.67
C LYS A 94 -15.92 -2.59 2.43
N GLN A 95 -15.63 -1.87 1.33
CA GLN A 95 -16.54 -1.84 0.17
C GLN A 95 -16.31 -2.99 -0.82
N LEU A 96 -15.09 -3.54 -0.91
CA LEU A 96 -14.72 -4.47 -1.97
C LEU A 96 -14.47 -5.87 -1.42
N ASP A 97 -15.54 -6.64 -1.22
CA ASP A 97 -15.45 -8.07 -0.88
C ASP A 97 -15.39 -8.92 -2.14
N PHE A 98 -14.18 -9.12 -2.69
CA PHE A 98 -13.95 -9.88 -3.92
C PHE A 98 -13.46 -11.31 -3.69
N LEU A 99 -13.02 -11.63 -2.49
CA LEU A 99 -12.53 -12.96 -2.13
C LEU A 99 -13.68 -13.92 -1.83
N ARG A 100 -13.58 -15.13 -2.34
CA ARG A 100 -14.48 -16.24 -2.03
C ARG A 100 -14.00 -16.97 -0.77
N ASP A 101 -14.85 -17.82 -0.22
CA ASP A 101 -14.47 -18.67 0.91
C ASP A 101 -13.22 -19.49 0.56
N LYS A 102 -12.31 -19.59 1.55
CA LYS A 102 -11.00 -20.24 1.40
C LYS A 102 -10.07 -19.56 0.36
N GLU A 103 -10.32 -18.31 -0.02
CA GLU A 103 -9.37 -17.56 -0.82
C GLU A 103 -8.52 -16.63 0.04
N VAL A 104 -7.23 -16.54 -0.29
CA VAL A 104 -6.26 -15.66 0.37
C VAL A 104 -5.44 -14.89 -0.63
N VAL A 105 -5.05 -13.66 -0.27
CA VAL A 105 -3.99 -12.90 -0.95
C VAL A 105 -2.81 -12.80 0.00
N LEU A 106 -1.64 -13.22 -0.46
CA LEU A 106 -0.40 -13.11 0.30
C LEU A 106 0.23 -11.74 0.02
N THR A 107 0.51 -10.96 1.06
CA THR A 107 1.16 -9.66 0.91
C THR A 107 2.35 -9.52 1.85
N PHE A 108 3.41 -8.88 1.34
CA PHE A 108 4.69 -8.73 2.02
C PHE A 108 5.13 -7.27 1.98
N ASP A 109 5.39 -6.68 3.13
CA ASP A 109 5.81 -5.30 3.28
C ASP A 109 7.30 -5.21 3.63
N ASP A 110 7.85 -4.00 3.51
CA ASP A 110 9.17 -3.55 3.95
C ASP A 110 10.37 -4.03 3.12
N GLY A 111 10.25 -5.10 2.33
CA GLY A 111 11.34 -5.54 1.47
C GLY A 111 11.75 -4.54 0.38
N PRO A 112 12.74 -4.91 -0.46
CA PRO A 112 13.48 -6.16 -0.42
C PRO A 112 14.57 -6.16 0.66
N TRP A 113 14.87 -7.33 1.22
CA TRP A 113 15.91 -7.49 2.21
C TRP A 113 16.80 -8.72 1.95
N PRO A 114 18.14 -8.61 2.06
CA PRO A 114 19.04 -9.72 1.85
C PRO A 114 18.71 -10.92 2.74
N LEU A 115 18.90 -12.12 2.21
CA LEU A 115 18.60 -13.41 2.83
C LEU A 115 17.11 -13.70 3.02
N ASN A 116 16.33 -12.76 3.57
CA ASN A 116 14.94 -12.99 3.92
C ASN A 116 14.03 -12.95 2.69
N THR A 117 14.06 -11.88 1.87
CA THR A 117 13.26 -11.81 0.64
C THR A 117 13.57 -12.97 -0.33
N PRO A 118 14.84 -13.34 -0.61
CA PRO A 118 15.12 -14.53 -1.41
C PRO A 118 14.56 -15.83 -0.84
N ALA A 119 14.55 -16.01 0.49
CA ALA A 119 13.96 -17.18 1.13
C ALA A 119 12.44 -17.21 0.98
N VAL A 120 11.78 -16.05 1.10
CA VAL A 120 10.34 -15.89 0.81
C VAL A 120 10.04 -16.26 -0.64
N LEU A 121 10.82 -15.74 -1.60
CA LEU A 121 10.67 -16.07 -3.02
C LEU A 121 10.82 -17.56 -3.30
N LYS A 122 11.81 -18.19 -2.66
CA LYS A 122 12.00 -19.65 -2.77
C LYS A 122 10.76 -20.41 -2.27
N ALA A 123 10.25 -20.08 -1.10
CA ALA A 123 9.07 -20.74 -0.54
C ALA A 123 7.84 -20.60 -1.46
N LEU A 124 7.63 -19.40 -2.04
CA LEU A 124 6.54 -19.15 -2.99
C LEU A 124 6.74 -19.95 -4.29
N ALA A 125 7.98 -20.05 -4.77
CA ALA A 125 8.31 -20.85 -5.96
C ALA A 125 8.11 -22.34 -5.72
N ASP A 126 8.53 -22.88 -4.58
CA ASP A 126 8.36 -24.29 -4.21
C ASP A 126 6.88 -24.70 -4.15
N GLU A 127 5.98 -23.79 -3.84
CA GLU A 127 4.52 -24.01 -3.85
C GLU A 127 3.82 -23.42 -5.07
N CYS A 128 4.57 -23.04 -6.11
CA CYS A 128 4.00 -22.51 -7.35
C CYS A 128 2.99 -21.36 -7.12
N THR A 129 3.23 -20.51 -6.14
CA THR A 129 2.28 -19.46 -5.76
C THR A 129 2.87 -18.07 -5.88
N THR A 130 2.12 -17.03 -5.58
CA THR A 130 2.52 -15.64 -5.75
C THR A 130 2.02 -14.77 -4.61
N GLY A 131 2.59 -13.56 -4.51
CA GLY A 131 2.16 -12.53 -3.57
C GLY A 131 2.31 -11.14 -4.15
N ILE A 132 1.89 -10.14 -3.36
CA ILE A 132 2.12 -8.72 -3.61
C ILE A 132 3.22 -8.27 -2.65
N PHE A 133 4.22 -7.58 -3.17
CA PHE A 133 5.32 -7.01 -2.38
C PHE A 133 5.20 -5.50 -2.38
N PHE A 134 4.98 -4.91 -1.21
CA PHE A 134 4.93 -3.47 -1.00
C PHE A 134 6.31 -2.99 -0.53
N SER A 135 7.15 -2.61 -1.48
CA SER A 135 8.55 -2.31 -1.21
C SER A 135 8.75 -0.89 -0.68
N ILE A 136 9.61 -0.74 0.33
CA ILE A 136 10.15 0.55 0.73
C ILE A 136 11.10 1.03 -0.36
N GLY A 137 10.93 2.26 -0.84
CA GLY A 137 11.72 2.83 -1.93
C GLY A 137 13.23 2.78 -1.65
N LYS A 138 13.68 3.15 -0.45
CA LYS A 138 15.09 3.05 -0.05
C LYS A 138 15.63 1.62 -0.13
N HIS A 139 14.87 0.65 0.34
CA HIS A 139 15.30 -0.75 0.29
C HIS A 139 15.39 -1.25 -1.17
N ALA A 140 14.45 -0.84 -2.02
CA ALA A 140 14.52 -1.14 -3.45
C ALA A 140 15.79 -0.56 -4.09
N THR A 141 16.21 0.67 -3.72
CA THR A 141 17.46 1.27 -4.23
C THR A 141 18.72 0.63 -3.65
N TYR A 142 18.67 0.09 -2.42
CA TYR A 142 19.81 -0.61 -1.81
C TYR A 142 20.03 -2.01 -2.40
N TYR A 143 18.94 -2.69 -2.77
CA TYR A 143 18.95 -4.07 -3.23
C TYR A 143 18.19 -4.27 -4.54
N PRO A 144 18.54 -3.52 -5.62
CA PRO A 144 17.80 -3.54 -6.87
C PRO A 144 17.75 -4.92 -7.51
N GLU A 145 18.77 -5.75 -7.31
CA GLU A 145 18.80 -7.11 -7.88
C GLU A 145 17.77 -8.03 -7.21
N ILE A 146 17.44 -7.80 -5.93
CA ILE A 146 16.43 -8.59 -5.23
C ILE A 146 15.03 -8.19 -5.70
N ILE A 147 14.73 -6.89 -5.83
CA ILE A 147 13.41 -6.47 -6.33
C ILE A 147 13.18 -6.87 -7.79
N LYS A 148 14.25 -6.92 -8.61
CA LYS A 148 14.18 -7.50 -9.97
C LYS A 148 13.81 -8.97 -9.92
N GLN A 149 14.37 -9.74 -8.97
CA GLN A 149 14.00 -11.15 -8.79
C GLN A 149 12.53 -11.30 -8.39
N VAL A 150 12.03 -10.45 -7.47
CA VAL A 150 10.60 -10.42 -7.10
C VAL A 150 9.73 -10.27 -8.36
N TYR A 151 10.04 -9.25 -9.17
CA TYR A 151 9.28 -8.96 -10.39
C TYR A 151 9.41 -10.07 -11.45
N ALA A 152 10.63 -10.55 -11.70
CA ALA A 152 10.91 -11.60 -12.69
C ALA A 152 10.25 -12.95 -12.32
N SER A 153 10.05 -13.22 -11.02
CA SER A 153 9.32 -14.39 -10.53
C SER A 153 7.79 -14.30 -10.70
N GLY A 154 7.29 -13.20 -11.28
CA GLY A 154 5.87 -13.01 -11.58
C GLY A 154 5.04 -12.53 -10.39
N HIS A 155 5.68 -12.04 -9.32
CA HIS A 155 5.00 -11.40 -8.21
C HIS A 155 4.60 -9.97 -8.54
N THR A 156 3.52 -9.49 -7.93
CA THR A 156 3.09 -8.10 -8.08
C THR A 156 3.93 -7.22 -7.17
N VAL A 157 4.47 -6.12 -7.70
CA VAL A 157 5.27 -5.15 -6.95
C VAL A 157 4.49 -3.85 -6.83
N GLY A 158 4.19 -3.45 -5.61
CA GLY A 158 3.67 -2.16 -5.21
C GLY A 158 4.69 -1.39 -4.36
N THR A 159 4.25 -0.34 -3.65
CA THR A 159 5.14 0.50 -2.85
C THR A 159 4.63 0.76 -1.44
N HIS A 160 5.57 1.08 -0.55
CA HIS A 160 5.36 1.31 0.89
C HIS A 160 6.07 2.58 1.38
N THR A 161 5.90 3.68 0.62
CA THR A 161 6.61 4.96 0.74
C THR A 161 8.10 4.87 0.38
N TRP A 162 8.77 6.04 0.35
CA TRP A 162 10.21 6.13 0.12
C TRP A 162 11.02 5.62 1.31
N SER A 163 10.68 6.07 2.53
CA SER A 163 11.50 5.84 3.72
C SER A 163 10.78 5.11 4.86
N HIS A 164 9.59 4.53 4.60
CA HIS A 164 8.69 3.99 5.62
C HIS A 164 8.19 5.06 6.60
N ALA A 165 8.07 6.31 6.14
CA ALA A 165 7.54 7.39 6.98
C ALA A 165 6.05 7.18 7.24
N THR A 166 5.63 7.25 8.51
CA THR A 166 4.21 7.25 8.88
C THR A 166 3.57 8.56 8.44
N LEU A 167 2.66 8.52 7.46
CA LEU A 167 2.13 9.71 6.81
C LEU A 167 1.16 10.53 7.68
N THR A 168 0.72 10.00 8.82
CA THR A 168 -0.02 10.76 9.86
C THR A 168 0.89 11.58 10.78
N ASN A 169 2.21 11.50 10.62
CA ASN A 169 3.15 12.29 11.41
C ASN A 169 2.95 13.77 11.15
N LYS A 170 2.55 14.50 12.19
CA LYS A 170 2.25 15.96 12.14
C LYS A 170 3.46 16.84 11.79
N LYS A 171 4.68 16.30 11.87
CA LYS A 171 5.90 17.03 11.47
C LYS A 171 6.10 17.05 9.96
N LEU A 172 5.43 16.18 9.20
CA LEU A 172 5.48 16.16 7.75
C LEU A 172 4.46 17.16 7.19
N THR A 173 4.91 17.99 6.25
CA THR A 173 4.02 18.80 5.42
C THR A 173 3.26 17.89 4.44
N GLU A 174 2.21 18.40 3.82
CA GLU A 174 1.48 17.66 2.80
C GLU A 174 2.38 17.30 1.61
N ASP A 175 3.22 18.22 1.16
CA ASP A 175 4.16 17.97 0.07
C ASP A 175 5.19 16.88 0.41
N GLN A 176 5.70 16.86 1.65
CA GLN A 176 6.59 15.79 2.11
C GLN A 176 5.90 14.41 2.15
N ARG A 177 4.60 14.37 2.49
CA ARG A 177 3.82 13.14 2.44
C ARG A 177 3.62 12.66 1.01
N LYS A 178 3.33 13.56 0.07
CA LYS A 178 3.26 13.27 -1.36
C LYS A 178 4.61 12.81 -1.91
N GLU A 179 5.69 13.46 -1.50
CA GLU A 179 7.06 13.05 -1.87
C GLU A 179 7.36 11.62 -1.39
N GLU A 180 7.03 11.26 -0.16
CA GLU A 180 7.21 9.89 0.35
C GLU A 180 6.46 8.84 -0.52
N ILE A 181 5.28 9.17 -1.01
CA ILE A 181 4.51 8.30 -1.90
C ILE A 181 5.17 8.22 -3.28
N GLU A 182 5.34 9.35 -3.95
CA GLU A 182 5.77 9.40 -5.36
C GLU A 182 7.22 8.95 -5.53
N LYS A 183 8.11 9.37 -4.63
CA LYS A 183 9.50 8.93 -4.62
C LYS A 183 9.63 7.43 -4.34
N GLY A 184 8.70 6.86 -3.56
CA GLY A 184 8.58 5.40 -3.39
C GLY A 184 8.35 4.69 -4.73
N PHE A 185 7.38 5.14 -5.52
CA PHE A 185 7.12 4.60 -6.86
C PHE A 185 8.29 4.78 -7.82
N SER A 186 8.88 5.96 -7.86
CA SER A 186 10.06 6.26 -8.70
C SER A 186 11.27 5.40 -8.33
N ALA A 187 11.47 5.13 -7.04
CA ALA A 187 12.56 4.28 -6.55
C ALA A 187 12.40 2.82 -6.99
N VAL A 188 11.20 2.28 -6.87
CA VAL A 188 10.91 0.92 -7.33
C VAL A 188 11.05 0.82 -8.85
N LYS A 189 10.55 1.80 -9.62
CA LYS A 189 10.76 1.88 -11.07
C LYS A 189 12.25 1.90 -11.43
N TRP A 190 13.04 2.74 -10.76
CA TRP A 190 14.48 2.78 -10.97
C TRP A 190 15.13 1.42 -10.71
N ALA A 191 14.80 0.80 -9.58
CA ALA A 191 15.34 -0.50 -9.19
C ALA A 191 14.95 -1.62 -10.16
N LEU A 192 13.77 -1.53 -10.79
CA LEU A 192 13.30 -2.45 -11.83
C LEU A 192 13.90 -2.15 -13.22
N GLY A 193 14.86 -1.21 -13.33
CA GLY A 193 15.49 -0.87 -14.60
C GLY A 193 14.59 -0.04 -15.55
N GLY A 194 13.68 0.75 -15.00
CA GLY A 194 12.76 1.61 -15.73
C GLY A 194 11.35 1.02 -15.93
N VAL A 195 11.12 -0.21 -15.50
CA VAL A 195 9.78 -0.80 -15.52
C VAL A 195 8.95 -0.23 -14.37
N SER A 196 7.81 0.39 -14.67
CA SER A 196 6.92 0.93 -13.63
C SER A 196 6.28 -0.20 -12.81
N PRO A 197 6.20 -0.06 -11.48
CA PRO A 197 5.48 -1.00 -10.64
C PRO A 197 3.96 -0.91 -10.85
N SER A 198 3.23 -1.81 -10.21
CA SER A 198 1.78 -1.72 -10.12
C SER A 198 1.37 -0.48 -9.33
N PRO A 199 0.27 0.21 -9.67
CA PRO A 199 -0.27 1.33 -8.89
C PRO A 199 -0.96 0.81 -7.62
N PHE A 200 -0.22 0.05 -6.82
CA PHE A 200 -0.63 -0.51 -5.54
C PHE A 200 0.21 0.09 -4.43
N PHE A 201 -0.45 0.60 -3.43
CA PHE A 201 0.19 1.29 -2.31
C PHE A 201 -0.34 0.76 -0.98
N ARG A 202 0.54 0.60 -0.01
CA ARG A 202 0.16 0.36 1.39
C ARG A 202 0.76 1.45 2.27
N PHE A 203 -0.07 2.00 3.15
CA PHE A 203 0.35 3.00 4.12
C PHE A 203 1.18 2.36 5.24
N PRO A 204 2.34 2.93 5.62
CA PRO A 204 3.08 2.49 6.80
C PRO A 204 2.21 2.47 8.06
N ALA A 205 2.36 1.40 8.85
CA ALA A 205 1.56 1.13 10.04
C ALA A 205 0.03 1.13 9.80
N LEU A 206 -0.42 0.93 8.56
CA LEU A 206 -1.83 1.00 8.13
C LEU A 206 -2.53 2.32 8.51
N GLN A 207 -1.79 3.43 8.63
CA GLN A 207 -2.34 4.73 8.99
C GLN A 207 -2.66 5.54 7.74
N HIS A 208 -3.95 5.82 7.54
CA HIS A 208 -4.52 6.41 6.33
C HIS A 208 -4.94 7.88 6.56
N PRO A 209 -4.07 8.89 6.40
CA PRO A 209 -4.51 10.29 6.51
C PRO A 209 -5.46 10.62 5.36
N PRO A 210 -6.64 11.20 5.64
CA PRO A 210 -7.70 11.40 4.63
C PRO A 210 -7.25 12.15 3.38
N GLU A 211 -6.39 13.15 3.55
CA GLU A 211 -5.83 13.94 2.44
C GLU A 211 -4.94 13.10 1.52
N MET A 212 -4.22 12.10 2.05
CA MET A 212 -3.42 11.20 1.24
C MET A 212 -4.27 10.10 0.58
N VAL A 213 -5.36 9.69 1.22
CA VAL A 213 -6.36 8.80 0.60
C VAL A 213 -6.97 9.49 -0.65
N THR A 214 -7.38 10.75 -0.52
CA THR A 214 -7.87 11.56 -1.65
C THR A 214 -6.80 11.68 -2.74
N TYR A 215 -5.57 12.04 -2.36
CA TYR A 215 -4.47 12.17 -3.29
C TYR A 215 -4.19 10.87 -4.08
N LEU A 216 -4.18 9.72 -3.42
CA LEU A 216 -3.99 8.43 -4.09
C LEU A 216 -5.17 8.11 -5.03
N GLY A 217 -6.40 8.49 -4.65
CA GLY A 217 -7.57 8.42 -5.51
C GLY A 217 -7.39 9.19 -6.81
N ASP A 218 -6.98 10.46 -6.71
CA ASP A 218 -6.71 11.34 -7.87
C ASP A 218 -5.57 10.81 -8.76
N ARG A 219 -4.63 10.07 -8.15
CA ARG A 219 -3.51 9.41 -8.84
C ARG A 219 -3.87 8.06 -9.44
N ASN A 220 -5.09 7.57 -9.27
CA ASN A 220 -5.53 6.23 -9.66
C ASN A 220 -4.65 5.13 -9.06
N ILE A 221 -4.29 5.25 -7.79
CA ILE A 221 -3.48 4.31 -7.04
C ILE A 221 -4.37 3.57 -6.06
N ALA A 222 -4.44 2.24 -6.18
CA ALA A 222 -5.18 1.40 -5.25
C ALA A 222 -4.49 1.30 -3.90
N MET A 223 -5.27 1.39 -2.84
CA MET A 223 -4.79 1.37 -1.45
C MET A 223 -5.05 0.01 -0.83
N PHE A 224 -4.02 -0.53 -0.16
CA PHE A 224 -4.13 -1.82 0.49
C PHE A 224 -4.02 -1.67 2.02
N SER A 225 -5.04 -2.15 2.71
CA SER A 225 -4.98 -2.57 4.09
C SER A 225 -4.81 -4.09 4.14
N CYS A 226 -5.32 -4.76 5.16
CA CYS A 226 -5.36 -6.20 5.26
C CYS A 226 -6.70 -6.65 5.83
N ASP A 227 -6.95 -7.96 5.79
CA ASP A 227 -8.03 -8.59 6.54
C ASP A 227 -7.50 -9.24 7.82
N LEU A 228 -6.25 -9.64 7.78
CA LEU A 228 -5.53 -10.17 8.93
C LEU A 228 -4.04 -9.80 8.88
N ASP A 229 -3.54 -9.34 10.01
CA ASP A 229 -2.12 -9.10 10.26
C ASP A 229 -1.53 -10.34 10.95
N SER A 230 -0.43 -10.87 10.41
CA SER A 230 0.30 -12.00 10.98
C SER A 230 1.00 -11.67 12.30
N PHE A 231 1.24 -10.37 12.56
CA PHE A 231 2.07 -9.87 13.66
C PHE A 231 3.48 -10.49 13.70
N ASP A 232 4.03 -10.82 12.53
CA ASP A 232 5.35 -11.40 12.38
C ASP A 232 6.48 -10.52 12.98
N PHE A 233 6.32 -9.20 12.92
CA PHE A 233 7.23 -8.22 13.54
C PHE A 233 7.26 -8.27 15.08
N LYS A 234 6.30 -8.95 15.72
CA LYS A 234 6.27 -9.22 17.17
C LYS A 234 6.50 -10.70 17.50
N ALA A 235 6.61 -11.54 16.50
CA ALA A 235 6.75 -12.97 16.67
C ALA A 235 8.09 -13.32 17.30
N ARG A 236 8.10 -14.29 18.19
CA ARG A 236 9.32 -14.80 18.84
C ARG A 236 10.03 -15.86 18.01
N ASN A 237 9.33 -16.49 17.08
CA ASN A 237 9.81 -17.54 16.20
C ASN A 237 8.83 -17.77 15.04
N ALA A 238 9.24 -18.57 14.07
CA ALA A 238 8.43 -18.94 12.91
C ALA A 238 7.07 -19.57 13.27
N GLN A 239 7.04 -20.45 14.29
CA GLN A 239 5.79 -21.11 14.70
C GLN A 239 4.73 -20.11 15.18
N ALA A 240 5.15 -19.06 15.92
CA ALA A 240 4.23 -18.01 16.37
C ALA A 240 3.57 -17.24 15.21
N VAL A 241 4.31 -17.00 14.11
CA VAL A 241 3.76 -16.39 12.89
C VAL A 241 2.68 -17.30 12.29
N ILE A 242 2.97 -18.59 12.17
CA ILE A 242 2.03 -19.58 11.63
C ILE A 242 0.76 -19.65 12.48
N ASP A 243 0.92 -19.78 13.80
CA ASP A 243 -0.21 -19.96 14.72
C ASP A 243 -1.14 -18.75 14.71
N VAL A 244 -0.58 -17.53 14.76
CA VAL A 244 -1.37 -16.30 14.69
C VAL A 244 -2.12 -16.20 13.38
N THR A 245 -1.42 -16.43 12.26
CA THR A 245 -2.01 -16.33 10.91
C THR A 245 -3.15 -17.36 10.75
N MET A 246 -2.91 -18.64 11.03
CA MET A 246 -3.90 -19.69 10.86
C MET A 246 -5.09 -19.50 11.79
N LYS A 247 -4.87 -19.15 13.07
CA LYS A 247 -5.96 -18.88 14.02
C LYS A 247 -6.90 -17.76 13.55
N LYS A 248 -6.34 -16.68 12.99
CA LYS A 248 -7.17 -15.59 12.44
C LYS A 248 -7.89 -16.03 11.17
N LEU A 249 -7.18 -16.74 10.30
CA LEU A 249 -7.71 -17.19 9.02
C LEU A 249 -8.83 -18.24 9.22
N ASP A 250 -8.70 -19.14 10.18
CA ASP A 250 -9.76 -20.11 10.54
C ASP A 250 -11.05 -19.41 11.00
N LYS A 251 -10.91 -18.25 11.66
CA LYS A 251 -12.05 -17.44 12.08
C LYS A 251 -12.69 -16.65 10.92
N LEU A 252 -11.87 -16.15 10.00
CA LEU A 252 -12.34 -15.28 8.90
C LEU A 252 -12.76 -16.08 7.66
N GLY A 253 -12.17 -17.26 7.44
CA GLY A 253 -12.41 -18.12 6.30
C GLY A 253 -11.68 -17.69 5.02
N LYS A 254 -11.29 -16.43 4.90
CA LYS A 254 -10.63 -15.82 3.72
C LYS A 254 -9.89 -14.55 4.14
N GLY A 255 -9.06 -13.98 3.27
CA GLY A 255 -8.54 -12.63 3.51
C GLY A 255 -7.21 -12.29 2.86
N ILE A 256 -6.90 -11.00 2.88
CA ILE A 256 -5.60 -10.42 2.55
C ILE A 256 -4.71 -10.53 3.78
N ILE A 257 -3.63 -11.30 3.67
CA ILE A 257 -2.70 -11.59 4.77
C ILE A 257 -1.54 -10.59 4.71
N LEU A 258 -1.34 -9.82 5.79
CA LEU A 258 -0.20 -8.94 5.93
C LEU A 258 0.95 -9.67 6.62
N MET A 259 2.09 -9.69 5.97
CA MET A 259 3.38 -10.20 6.44
C MET A 259 4.48 -9.22 6.01
N HIS A 260 5.71 -9.44 6.49
CA HIS A 260 6.87 -8.61 6.14
C HIS A 260 8.03 -9.50 5.69
N ASP A 261 8.42 -9.43 4.41
CA ASP A 261 9.55 -10.24 3.87
C ASP A 261 10.93 -9.75 4.35
N PHE A 262 10.94 -8.62 5.04
CA PHE A 262 12.08 -8.09 5.78
C PHE A 262 12.43 -8.95 7.01
N HIS A 263 11.45 -9.63 7.63
CA HIS A 263 11.65 -10.36 8.87
C HIS A 263 12.09 -11.81 8.65
N LYS A 264 13.12 -12.23 9.42
CA LYS A 264 13.64 -13.61 9.41
C LYS A 264 12.54 -14.62 9.75
N HIS A 265 11.73 -14.34 10.77
CA HIS A 265 10.68 -15.27 11.21
C HIS A 265 9.60 -15.49 10.16
N THR A 266 9.31 -14.50 9.32
CA THR A 266 8.42 -14.66 8.18
C THR A 266 9.01 -15.57 7.12
N ALA A 267 10.28 -15.34 6.76
CA ALA A 267 11.00 -16.18 5.82
C ALA A 267 11.08 -17.66 6.27
N GLU A 268 11.32 -17.88 7.57
CA GLU A 268 11.37 -19.21 8.18
C GLU A 268 9.97 -19.86 8.29
N ALA A 269 8.91 -19.07 8.52
CA ALA A 269 7.55 -19.57 8.70
C ALA A 269 6.87 -19.93 7.37
N LEU A 270 7.20 -19.21 6.30
CA LEU A 270 6.41 -19.25 5.06
C LEU A 270 6.29 -20.66 4.44
N PRO A 271 7.35 -21.51 4.38
CA PRO A 271 7.22 -22.85 3.82
C PRO A 271 6.14 -23.69 4.51
N ASP A 272 6.08 -23.65 5.84
CA ASP A 272 5.10 -24.44 6.61
C ASP A 272 3.73 -23.76 6.66
N LEU A 273 3.67 -22.43 6.63
CA LEU A 273 2.42 -21.69 6.46
C LEU A 273 1.73 -22.04 5.12
N LEU A 274 2.47 -22.07 4.00
CA LEU A 274 1.93 -22.45 2.69
C LEU A 274 1.42 -23.90 2.69
N LYS A 275 2.13 -24.84 3.32
CA LYS A 275 1.64 -26.20 3.51
C LYS A 275 0.34 -26.26 4.32
N LYS A 276 0.24 -25.46 5.38
CA LYS A 276 -0.99 -25.39 6.21
C LYS A 276 -2.15 -24.76 5.42
N LEU A 277 -1.92 -23.72 4.63
CA LEU A 277 -2.92 -23.13 3.75
C LEU A 277 -3.44 -24.20 2.76
N LYS A 278 -2.53 -24.94 2.13
CA LYS A 278 -2.87 -26.03 1.22
C LYS A 278 -3.70 -27.13 1.91
N ALA A 279 -3.26 -27.60 3.07
CA ALA A 279 -3.97 -28.62 3.83
C ALA A 279 -5.35 -28.14 4.31
N GLY A 280 -5.51 -26.84 4.60
CA GLY A 280 -6.78 -26.20 4.95
C GLY A 280 -7.71 -25.93 3.76
N GLY A 281 -7.30 -26.27 2.54
CA GLY A 281 -8.07 -26.06 1.31
C GLY A 281 -8.09 -24.62 0.83
N TYR A 282 -7.18 -23.78 1.33
CA TYR A 282 -7.07 -22.38 0.87
C TYR A 282 -6.48 -22.32 -0.54
N LYS A 283 -6.89 -21.29 -1.28
CA LYS A 283 -6.42 -21.00 -2.65
C LYS A 283 -5.86 -19.58 -2.68
N VAL A 284 -4.69 -19.40 -3.27
CA VAL A 284 -4.09 -18.07 -3.44
C VAL A 284 -4.71 -17.36 -4.63
N VAL A 285 -5.12 -16.13 -4.44
CA VAL A 285 -5.57 -15.22 -5.50
C VAL A 285 -4.44 -14.27 -5.84
N ALA A 286 -4.03 -14.26 -7.10
CA ALA A 286 -3.10 -13.27 -7.63
C ALA A 286 -3.85 -12.00 -8.00
N MET A 287 -3.32 -10.83 -7.63
CA MET A 287 -3.87 -9.53 -8.02
C MET A 287 -2.88 -8.82 -8.94
N LYS A 288 -3.36 -8.36 -10.08
CA LYS A 288 -2.58 -7.57 -11.05
C LYS A 288 -3.33 -6.28 -11.36
N ALA A 289 -2.60 -5.20 -11.56
CA ALA A 289 -3.20 -3.97 -12.04
C ALA A 289 -3.40 -4.04 -13.55
N LYS A 290 -4.49 -3.43 -14.03
CA LYS A 290 -4.81 -3.30 -15.47
C LYS A 290 -3.78 -2.45 -16.22
N ALA A 291 -3.19 -1.47 -15.55
CA ALA A 291 -2.16 -0.59 -16.08
C ALA A 291 -1.08 -0.31 -15.01
N PRO A 292 0.16 -0.05 -15.43
CA PRO A 292 1.22 0.34 -14.51
C PRO A 292 1.02 1.77 -14.01
N VAL A 293 1.69 2.12 -12.89
CA VAL A 293 1.68 3.48 -12.37
C VAL A 293 2.40 4.44 -13.33
N GLN A 294 1.87 5.65 -13.48
CA GLN A 294 2.57 6.75 -14.13
C GLN A 294 3.35 7.53 -13.06
N THR A 295 4.67 7.40 -13.06
CA THR A 295 5.55 8.14 -12.14
C THR A 295 5.67 9.60 -12.53
N ILE A 296 6.04 10.45 -11.58
CA ILE A 296 6.24 11.88 -11.80
C ILE A 296 7.72 12.13 -12.07
N ALA A 297 8.06 12.73 -13.23
CA ALA A 297 9.43 12.92 -13.72
C ALA A 297 10.37 13.56 -12.68
N LYS A 298 9.90 14.55 -11.91
CA LYS A 298 10.68 15.16 -10.84
C LYS A 298 11.24 14.13 -9.87
N TYR A 299 10.42 13.19 -9.43
CA TYR A 299 10.84 12.17 -8.44
C TYR A 299 11.69 11.07 -9.09
N ASP A 300 11.48 10.76 -10.37
CA ASP A 300 12.38 9.88 -11.13
C ASP A 300 13.81 10.47 -11.18
N GLU A 301 13.93 11.77 -11.43
CA GLU A 301 15.22 12.50 -11.40
C GLU A 301 15.83 12.53 -9.99
N ASP A 302 15.04 12.78 -8.96
CA ASP A 302 15.52 12.85 -7.59
C ASP A 302 16.06 11.49 -7.12
N VAL A 303 15.41 10.39 -7.47
CA VAL A 303 15.92 9.04 -7.20
C VAL A 303 17.23 8.77 -7.91
N ILE A 304 17.37 9.18 -9.18
CA ILE A 304 18.62 9.01 -9.93
C ILE A 304 19.77 9.77 -9.26
N LYS A 305 19.51 10.98 -8.76
CA LYS A 305 20.51 11.77 -8.01
C LYS A 305 20.93 11.05 -6.72
N ASP A 306 19.95 10.55 -5.96
CA ASP A 306 20.21 9.85 -4.69
C ASP A 306 20.92 8.49 -4.92
N ALA A 307 20.53 7.75 -5.95
CA ALA A 307 21.15 6.47 -6.31
C ALA A 307 22.59 6.62 -6.85
N LYS A 308 22.94 7.81 -7.34
CA LYS A 308 24.32 8.15 -7.70
C LYS A 308 25.15 8.65 -6.52
N LEU A 309 24.64 8.54 -5.29
CA LEU A 309 25.43 8.85 -4.12
C LEU A 309 26.75 8.06 -4.17
N PRO A 310 27.89 8.73 -3.90
CA PRO A 310 29.19 8.14 -4.13
C PRO A 310 29.30 6.84 -3.35
N THR A 311 29.73 5.78 -4.03
CA THR A 311 30.52 4.75 -3.37
C THR A 311 31.46 5.45 -2.38
N VAL A 312 31.60 4.94 -1.18
CA VAL A 312 32.25 5.53 0.00
C VAL A 312 33.65 6.15 -0.29
N SER A 313 34.13 6.06 -1.50
CA SER A 313 35.34 6.70 -1.98
C SER A 313 35.17 7.18 -3.44
N SER A 314 35.23 8.49 -3.66
CA SER A 314 35.46 9.10 -4.97
C SER A 314 36.90 8.86 -5.49
N ARG A 315 37.72 8.14 -4.73
CA ARG A 315 39.11 7.84 -5.10
C ARG A 315 39.13 6.73 -6.15
N PRO A 316 39.94 6.85 -7.20
CA PRO A 316 40.14 5.77 -8.15
C PRO A 316 40.64 4.51 -7.45
N VAL A 317 40.21 3.33 -7.89
CA VAL A 317 40.63 2.04 -7.31
C VAL A 317 42.16 1.94 -7.23
N SER A 318 42.86 2.42 -8.24
CA SER A 318 44.33 2.49 -8.30
C SER A 318 44.96 3.35 -7.22
N SER A 319 44.22 4.24 -6.57
CA SER A 319 44.70 5.06 -5.45
C SER A 319 44.39 4.46 -4.07
N VAL A 320 43.59 3.39 -4.04
CA VAL A 320 43.15 2.72 -2.81
C VAL A 320 43.78 1.32 -2.72
N VAL A 321 43.95 0.65 -3.87
CA VAL A 321 44.54 -0.70 -3.95
C VAL A 321 45.87 -0.57 -4.70
N GLN A 322 46.97 -0.84 -4.00
CA GLN A 322 48.30 -0.97 -4.62
C GLN A 322 48.67 -2.44 -4.65
N THR A 323 49.09 -2.93 -5.82
CA THR A 323 49.68 -4.24 -5.95
C THR A 323 51.07 -4.17 -5.32
N ILE A 324 51.29 -4.93 -4.27
CA ILE A 324 52.64 -5.17 -3.74
C ILE A 324 53.12 -6.39 -4.51
N SER A 325 54.04 -6.20 -5.47
CA SER A 325 54.75 -7.29 -6.12
C SER A 325 55.64 -7.99 -5.08
N GLU A 326 55.53 -9.32 -5.01
CA GLU A 326 56.47 -10.17 -4.27
C GLU A 326 57.88 -10.14 -4.89
#